data_5a23a88a8c74721d7f91dcdad5ad4a93
#
_entry.id   5a23a88a8c74721d7f91dcdad5ad4a93
#
_cell.length_a   1.000
_cell.length_b   1.000
_cell.length_c   1.000
_cell.angle_alpha   90.00
_cell.angle_beta   90.00
_cell.angle_gamma   90.00
#
_symmetry.space_group_name_H-M   'P 1'
#
loop_
_entity.id
_entity.type
_entity.pdbx_description
1 polymer ?
#
loop_
_entity_poly.entity_id
_entity_poly.type
_entity_poly.pdbx_seq_one_letter_code
_entity_poly.pdbx_strand_id
1 'polypeptide(L)'
;ILCERGIRTFEKYTRNTLDLSAVPIIHEKTHLPIIVDPSHATGKSNLVEPMMIAAVAAGADGLEVEVHYDPAHAWSDGAQCLTPDAFAQAMAKCRQVAWAIGREM
;
A
#
# COMPACT_ATOMS: atom_id res chain seq x y z
N ILE A 1 3.49 -15.44 2.90
CA ILE A 1 3.57 -14.07 2.36
C ILE A 1 3.91 -13.15 3.53
N LEU A 2 4.92 -12.30 3.32
CA LEU A 2 5.27 -11.24 4.26
C LEU A 2 4.47 -9.98 3.94
N CYS A 3 4.24 -9.12 4.91
CA CYS A 3 3.53 -7.86 4.71
C CYS A 3 4.26 -6.72 5.43
N GLU A 4 4.66 -5.71 4.67
CA GLU A 4 5.06 -4.42 5.23
C GLU A 4 3.81 -3.59 5.48
N ARG A 5 3.52 -3.33 6.75
CA ARG A 5 2.28 -2.69 7.22
C ARG A 5 2.52 -1.43 8.06
N GLY A 6 3.75 -0.93 8.01
CA GLY A 6 4.21 0.21 8.78
C GLY A 6 4.88 -0.17 10.10
N ILE A 7 5.81 0.64 10.51
CA ILE A 7 6.55 0.52 11.77
C ILE A 7 6.32 1.74 12.66
N ARG A 8 6.42 1.55 13.97
CA ARG A 8 6.36 2.65 14.94
C ARG A 8 7.62 3.48 14.87
N THR A 9 7.45 4.79 14.66
CA THR A 9 8.53 5.78 14.71
C THR A 9 8.07 7.02 15.48
N PHE A 10 8.93 8.01 15.59
CA PHE A 10 8.60 9.33 16.15
C PHE A 10 7.78 10.20 15.17
N GLU A 11 7.62 9.79 13.91
CA GLU A 11 6.79 10.51 12.94
C GLU A 11 5.31 10.50 13.35
N LYS A 12 4.67 11.68 13.33
CA LYS A 12 3.31 11.87 13.83
C LYS A 12 2.27 12.21 12.75
N TYR A 13 2.70 12.47 11.52
CA TYR A 13 1.78 12.82 10.42
C TYR A 13 1.01 11.60 9.89
N THR A 14 1.56 10.41 10.05
CA THR A 14 0.93 9.15 9.70
C THR A 14 0.75 8.27 10.94
N ARG A 15 -0.15 7.31 10.87
CA ARG A 15 -0.37 6.33 11.95
C ARG A 15 0.89 5.53 12.25
N ASN A 16 1.54 5.01 11.20
CA ASN A 16 2.82 4.33 11.24
C ASN A 16 3.67 4.84 10.07
N THR A 17 4.98 4.63 10.14
CA THR A 17 5.89 4.90 9.02
C THR A 17 5.95 3.70 8.10
N LEU A 18 5.63 3.87 6.83
CA LEU A 18 5.75 2.82 5.81
C LEU A 18 7.20 2.70 5.35
N ASP A 19 7.82 1.56 5.60
CA ASP A 19 9.21 1.28 5.19
C ASP A 19 9.24 0.52 3.86
N LEU A 20 9.24 1.24 2.76
CA LEU A 20 9.31 0.62 1.43
C LEU A 20 10.68 0.02 1.12
N SER A 21 11.74 0.40 1.85
CA SER A 21 13.06 -0.22 1.69
C SER A 21 13.07 -1.67 2.16
N ALA A 22 12.13 -2.07 2.99
CA ALA A 22 11.95 -3.47 3.38
C ALA A 22 11.69 -4.40 2.16
N VAL A 23 11.05 -3.90 1.11
CA VAL A 23 10.70 -4.71 -0.08
C VAL A 23 11.95 -5.27 -0.77
N PRO A 24 12.88 -4.45 -1.29
CA PRO A 24 14.08 -4.99 -1.92
C PRO A 24 14.98 -5.76 -0.94
N ILE A 25 15.05 -5.37 0.34
CA ILE A 25 15.83 -6.09 1.34
C ILE A 25 15.31 -7.52 1.56
N ILE A 26 14.00 -7.70 1.60
CA ILE A 26 13.39 -9.02 1.77
C ILE A 26 13.65 -9.88 0.52
N HIS A 27 13.55 -9.31 -0.67
CA HIS A 27 13.86 -10.04 -1.91
C HIS A 27 15.32 -10.51 -1.98
N GLU A 28 16.25 -9.76 -1.39
CA GLU A 28 17.66 -10.20 -1.28
C GLU A 28 17.85 -11.36 -0.28
N LYS A 29 17.06 -11.38 0.78
CA LYS A 29 17.25 -12.30 1.92
C LYS A 29 16.46 -13.59 1.81
N THR A 30 15.37 -13.62 1.05
CA THR A 30 14.46 -14.77 1.01
C THR A 30 13.70 -14.82 -0.32
N HIS A 31 13.20 -16.02 -0.66
CA HIS A 31 12.31 -16.25 -1.80
C HIS A 31 10.83 -15.94 -1.51
N LEU A 32 10.50 -15.54 -0.28
CA LEU A 32 9.12 -15.31 0.10
C LEU A 32 8.60 -14.00 -0.52
N PRO A 33 7.36 -14.00 -1.05
CA PRO A 33 6.75 -12.78 -1.53
C PRO A 33 6.47 -11.81 -0.39
N ILE A 34 6.59 -10.51 -0.69
CA ILE A 34 6.25 -9.43 0.22
C ILE A 34 5.20 -8.51 -0.40
N ILE A 35 4.09 -8.30 0.31
CA ILE A 35 3.08 -7.31 -0.02
C ILE A 35 3.22 -6.08 0.87
N VAL A 36 2.58 -4.99 0.46
CA VAL A 36 2.58 -3.72 1.20
C VAL A 36 1.15 -3.30 1.51
N ASP A 37 0.92 -2.90 2.76
CA ASP A 37 -0.36 -2.38 3.25
C ASP A 37 -0.26 -0.88 3.55
N PRO A 38 -0.54 0.00 2.58
CA PRO A 38 -0.49 1.44 2.79
C PRO A 38 -1.67 1.97 3.61
N SER A 39 -2.78 1.24 3.64
CA SER A 39 -3.98 1.64 4.39
C SER A 39 -3.70 1.70 5.90
N HIS A 40 -3.20 0.61 6.47
CA HIS A 40 -2.88 0.55 7.90
C HIS A 40 -1.60 1.31 8.25
N ALA A 41 -0.64 1.40 7.32
CA ALA A 41 0.56 2.18 7.55
C ALA A 41 0.24 3.67 7.69
N THR A 42 -0.42 4.26 6.72
CA THR A 42 -0.70 5.70 6.70
C THR A 42 -1.87 6.09 7.61
N GLY A 43 -2.90 5.27 7.69
CA GLY A 43 -4.14 5.55 8.41
C GLY A 43 -4.99 6.67 7.80
N LYS A 44 -4.69 7.08 6.55
CA LYS A 44 -5.32 8.21 5.86
C LYS A 44 -5.57 7.88 4.40
N SER A 45 -6.83 7.91 3.96
CA SER A 45 -7.24 7.54 2.60
C SER A 45 -6.53 8.33 1.50
N ASN A 46 -6.28 9.62 1.72
CA ASN A 46 -5.58 10.47 0.75
C ASN A 46 -4.11 10.12 0.55
N LEU A 47 -3.51 9.31 1.42
CA LEU A 47 -2.14 8.84 1.30
C LEU A 47 -2.05 7.43 0.70
N VAL A 48 -3.17 6.69 0.64
CA VAL A 48 -3.17 5.30 0.19
C VAL A 48 -2.74 5.17 -1.27
N GLU A 49 -3.37 5.91 -2.18
CA GLU A 49 -3.02 5.85 -3.61
C GLU A 49 -1.54 6.13 -3.89
N PRO A 50 -0.95 7.26 -3.42
CA PRO A 50 0.47 7.51 -3.69
C PRO A 50 1.38 6.44 -3.09
N MET A 51 1.02 5.84 -1.95
CA MET A 51 1.83 4.77 -1.36
C MET A 51 1.62 3.41 -2.06
N MET A 52 0.45 3.13 -2.62
CA MET A 52 0.25 1.98 -3.53
C MET A 52 1.21 2.05 -4.72
N ILE A 53 1.25 3.21 -5.38
CA ILE A 53 2.10 3.46 -6.56
C ILE A 53 3.58 3.30 -6.18
N ALA A 54 4.00 3.89 -5.06
CA ALA A 54 5.37 3.80 -4.57
C ALA A 54 5.76 2.36 -4.18
N ALA A 55 4.85 1.59 -3.58
CA ALA A 55 5.07 0.19 -3.24
C ALA A 55 5.29 -0.69 -4.48
N VAL A 56 4.47 -0.49 -5.53
CA VAL A 56 4.67 -1.16 -6.82
C VAL A 56 6.02 -0.79 -7.42
N ALA A 57 6.38 0.50 -7.41
CA ALA A 57 7.68 0.96 -7.91
C ALA A 57 8.86 0.37 -7.13
N ALA A 58 8.70 0.15 -5.82
CA ALA A 58 9.70 -0.54 -4.99
C ALA A 58 9.80 -2.04 -5.26
N GLY A 59 8.91 -2.61 -6.06
CA GLY A 59 8.91 -4.01 -6.47
C GLY A 59 8.07 -4.94 -5.58
N ALA A 60 7.13 -4.41 -4.79
CA ALA A 60 6.23 -5.24 -3.99
C ALA A 60 5.51 -6.30 -4.84
N ASP A 61 5.33 -7.51 -4.29
CA ASP A 61 4.66 -8.61 -4.98
C ASP A 61 3.13 -8.51 -4.93
N GLY A 62 2.61 -7.61 -4.12
CA GLY A 62 1.19 -7.31 -4.03
C GLY A 62 0.91 -6.13 -3.11
N LEU A 63 -0.37 -5.79 -3.03
CA LEU A 63 -0.88 -4.72 -2.18
C LEU A 63 -2.05 -5.24 -1.34
N GLU A 64 -2.13 -4.81 -0.10
CA GLU A 64 -3.30 -4.95 0.76
C GLU A 64 -3.92 -3.58 0.96
N VAL A 65 -5.18 -3.41 0.57
CA VAL A 65 -5.85 -2.09 0.60
C VAL A 65 -7.25 -2.23 1.16
N GLU A 66 -7.61 -1.38 2.09
CA GLU A 66 -8.96 -1.32 2.60
C GLU A 66 -9.87 -0.51 1.67
N VAL A 67 -10.97 -1.12 1.26
CA VAL A 67 -11.98 -0.53 0.38
C VAL A 67 -13.35 -0.66 1.02
N HIS A 68 -14.11 0.44 1.04
CA HIS A 68 -15.48 0.46 1.54
C HIS A 68 -16.35 1.32 0.64
N TYR A 69 -17.59 0.88 0.37
CA TYR A 69 -18.53 1.64 -0.48
C TYR A 69 -18.99 2.96 0.17
N ASP A 70 -18.93 3.04 1.50
CA ASP A 70 -19.27 4.22 2.29
C ASP A 70 -18.29 4.35 3.48
N PRO A 71 -17.07 4.88 3.26
CA PRO A 71 -16.05 4.98 4.29
C PRO A 71 -16.49 5.74 5.55
N ALA A 72 -17.38 6.73 5.40
CA ALA A 72 -17.86 7.54 6.53
C ALA A 72 -18.69 6.71 7.54
N HIS A 73 -19.29 5.61 7.10
CA HIS A 73 -20.10 4.71 7.91
C HIS A 73 -19.47 3.31 8.06
N ALA A 74 -18.19 3.17 7.76
CA ALA A 74 -17.49 1.92 7.97
C ALA A 74 -17.44 1.56 9.47
N TRP A 75 -17.60 0.29 9.79
CA TRP A 75 -17.59 -0.18 11.17
C TRP A 75 -16.22 -0.06 11.83
N SER A 76 -15.16 -0.06 11.02
CA SER A 76 -13.78 0.12 11.46
C SER A 76 -12.97 0.80 10.34
N ASP A 77 -11.89 1.48 10.72
CA ASP A 77 -10.85 2.01 9.82
C ASP A 77 -11.33 2.85 8.63
N GLY A 78 -12.51 3.46 8.71
CA GLY A 78 -13.09 4.28 7.64
C GLY A 78 -12.19 5.41 7.14
N ALA A 79 -11.38 6.00 8.03
CA ALA A 79 -10.47 7.10 7.69
C ALA A 79 -9.40 6.71 6.66
N GLN A 80 -9.07 5.45 6.55
CA GLN A 80 -8.05 4.90 5.63
C GLN A 80 -8.64 4.17 4.43
N CYS A 81 -9.95 3.92 4.40
CA CYS A 81 -10.60 3.22 3.31
C CYS A 81 -10.67 4.07 2.03
N LEU A 82 -10.39 3.44 0.90
CA LEU A 82 -10.75 3.98 -0.41
C LEU A 82 -12.19 3.61 -0.75
N THR A 83 -12.82 4.43 -1.61
CA THR A 83 -14.04 3.98 -2.30
C THR A 83 -13.70 3.00 -3.42
N PRO A 84 -14.64 2.16 -3.91
CA PRO A 84 -14.40 1.28 -5.06
C PRO A 84 -13.89 2.04 -6.29
N ASP A 85 -14.43 3.21 -6.58
CA ASP A 85 -14.00 4.04 -7.72
C ASP A 85 -12.57 4.57 -7.53
N ALA A 86 -12.23 5.07 -6.35
CA ALA A 86 -10.87 5.52 -6.03
C ALA A 86 -9.87 4.36 -6.12
N PHE A 87 -10.24 3.18 -5.64
CA PHE A 87 -9.42 1.98 -5.77
C PHE A 87 -9.19 1.59 -7.23
N ALA A 88 -10.24 1.60 -8.06
CA ALA A 88 -10.12 1.29 -9.48
C ALA A 88 -9.16 2.26 -10.21
N GLN A 89 -9.23 3.56 -9.90
CA GLN A 89 -8.32 4.57 -10.43
C GLN A 89 -6.88 4.35 -9.98
N ALA A 90 -6.67 4.08 -8.69
CA ALA A 90 -5.34 3.77 -8.15
C ALA A 90 -4.75 2.52 -8.81
N MET A 91 -5.53 1.46 -9.01
CA MET A 91 -5.10 0.24 -9.69
C MET A 91 -4.69 0.47 -11.14
N ALA A 92 -5.38 1.36 -11.87
CA ALA A 92 -4.99 1.72 -13.24
C ALA A 92 -3.58 2.35 -13.27
N LYS A 93 -3.27 3.24 -12.33
CA LYS A 93 -1.94 3.85 -12.17
C LYS A 93 -0.88 2.82 -11.76
N CYS A 94 -1.21 1.95 -10.81
CA CYS A 94 -0.31 0.88 -10.37
C CYS A 94 0.09 -0.04 -11.53
N ARG A 95 -0.84 -0.42 -12.42
CA ARG A 95 -0.53 -1.21 -13.61
C ARG A 95 0.46 -0.52 -14.54
N GLN A 96 0.33 0.78 -14.74
CA GLN A 96 1.28 1.54 -15.57
C GLN A 96 2.69 1.53 -14.96
N VAL A 97 2.80 1.67 -13.65
CA VAL A 97 4.08 1.62 -12.94
C VAL A 97 4.66 0.21 -12.95
N ALA A 98 3.84 -0.82 -12.72
CA ALA A 98 4.27 -2.21 -12.82
C ALA A 98 4.88 -2.50 -14.20
N TRP A 99 4.20 -2.10 -15.26
CA TRP A 99 4.71 -2.21 -16.63
C TRP A 99 6.05 -1.48 -16.80
N ALA A 100 6.18 -0.26 -16.28
CA ALA A 100 7.40 0.53 -16.38
C ALA A 100 8.61 -0.11 -15.71
N ILE A 101 8.42 -0.92 -14.67
CA ILE A 101 9.48 -1.69 -13.99
C ILE A 101 9.61 -3.13 -14.48
N GLY A 102 8.96 -3.49 -15.60
CA GLY A 102 9.06 -4.81 -16.21
C GLY A 102 8.24 -5.90 -15.51
N ARG A 103 7.19 -5.54 -14.77
CA ARG A 103 6.29 -6.48 -14.09
C ARG A 103 4.87 -6.38 -14.66
N GLU A 104 4.13 -7.48 -14.59
CA GLU A 104 2.71 -7.54 -14.92
C GLU A 104 1.86 -7.53 -13.65
N MET A 105 0.64 -6.95 -13.75
CA MET A 105 -0.29 -6.82 -12.64
C MET A 105 -1.75 -6.99 -13.09
#